data_814a6356476263059183cb4eca56fc1d
#
_entry.id   814a6356476263059183cb4eca56fc1d
#
_cell.length_a   1.000
_cell.length_b   1.000
_cell.length_c   1.000
_cell.angle_alpha   90.00
_cell.angle_beta   90.00
_cell.angle_gamma   90.00
#
_symmetry.space_group_name_H-M   'P 1'
#
loop_
_entity.id
_entity.type
_entity.pdbx_description
1 polymer ?
#
loop_
_entity_poly.entity_id
_entity_poly.type
_entity_poly.pdbx_seq_one_letter_code
_entity_poly.pdbx_strand_id
1 'polypeptide(L)'
;MMRLQKFLALSGVASRRNSEKLIADGHVAVNGKVITEMGVQVDESADVVTVDGKVCKIQEEKHYLAYNKPMGEVTTVTDPEGRPTVMDKFRDYPVRLYPVGRLDYDSEGLLLLTNDGDLMNNLLHPSREVSKEYLVKVSNRVTDEEIRRLRAGVRLDDDRMTSPADVHLVRYETFASVLLVTIHEGRNRQVRRMFSAVSYTHLRAHETAA
;
A
#
# COMPACT_ATOMS: atom_id res chain seq x y z
N MET A 1 8.87 -18.71 -16.63
CA MET A 1 8.81 -17.48 -17.47
C MET A 1 8.04 -16.36 -16.79
N MET A 2 8.53 -15.12 -16.83
CA MET A 2 7.88 -13.92 -16.31
C MET A 2 8.04 -12.74 -17.27
N ARG A 3 7.18 -11.70 -17.14
CA ARG A 3 7.33 -10.51 -17.95
C ARG A 3 8.64 -9.78 -17.63
N LEU A 4 9.34 -9.27 -18.66
CA LEU A 4 10.63 -8.60 -18.52
C LEU A 4 10.61 -7.42 -17.53
N GLN A 5 9.56 -6.58 -17.52
CA GLN A 5 9.42 -5.52 -16.53
C GLN A 5 9.22 -6.05 -15.09
N LYS A 6 8.63 -7.25 -14.91
CA LYS A 6 8.57 -7.91 -13.58
C LYS A 6 9.97 -8.37 -13.15
N PHE A 7 10.73 -8.97 -14.07
CA PHE A 7 12.12 -9.37 -13.81
C PHE A 7 12.97 -8.19 -13.35
N LEU A 8 12.97 -7.07 -14.09
CA LEU A 8 13.72 -5.86 -13.74
C LEU A 8 13.32 -5.27 -12.40
N ALA A 9 12.03 -5.33 -12.07
CA ALA A 9 11.56 -4.87 -10.76
C ALA A 9 12.03 -5.77 -9.62
N LEU A 10 12.03 -7.09 -9.80
CA LEU A 10 12.54 -8.07 -8.83
C LEU A 10 14.07 -8.00 -8.69
N SER A 11 14.77 -7.57 -9.74
CA SER A 11 16.22 -7.31 -9.71
C SER A 11 16.58 -5.97 -9.06
N GLY A 12 15.61 -5.21 -8.56
CA GLY A 12 15.84 -3.92 -7.89
C GLY A 12 16.19 -2.76 -8.83
N VAL A 13 16.20 -2.95 -10.16
CA VAL A 13 16.59 -1.95 -11.15
C VAL A 13 15.64 -0.75 -11.13
N ALA A 14 14.33 -0.98 -11.29
CA ALA A 14 13.34 0.07 -11.35
C ALA A 14 11.95 -0.44 -10.91
N SER A 15 10.95 0.46 -10.79
CA SER A 15 9.55 0.03 -10.69
C SER A 15 9.10 -0.62 -12.02
N ARG A 16 8.04 -1.45 -12.01
CA ARG A 16 7.52 -2.05 -13.26
C ARG A 16 7.27 -1.00 -14.34
N ARG A 17 6.66 0.15 -14.02
CA ARG A 17 6.40 1.24 -14.97
C ARG A 17 7.68 1.91 -15.47
N ASN A 18 8.65 2.12 -14.59
CA ASN A 18 9.93 2.68 -15.02
C ASN A 18 10.75 1.65 -15.80
N SER A 19 10.62 0.36 -15.50
CA SER A 19 11.21 -0.71 -16.31
C SER A 19 10.63 -0.76 -17.72
N GLU A 20 9.33 -0.51 -17.88
CA GLU A 20 8.70 -0.36 -19.21
C GLU A 20 9.30 0.81 -20.00
N LYS A 21 9.59 1.94 -19.34
CA LYS A 21 10.29 3.06 -19.98
C LYS A 21 11.71 2.67 -20.39
N LEU A 22 12.47 2.05 -19.50
CA LEU A 22 13.84 1.58 -19.83
C LEU A 22 13.85 0.59 -21.02
N ILE A 23 12.82 -0.26 -21.13
CA ILE A 23 12.65 -1.17 -22.28
C ILE A 23 12.36 -0.35 -23.53
N ALA A 24 11.37 0.55 -23.51
CA ALA A 24 10.99 1.38 -24.66
C ALA A 24 12.14 2.24 -25.17
N ASP A 25 12.96 2.77 -24.25
CA ASP A 25 14.10 3.65 -24.55
C ASP A 25 15.34 2.85 -25.02
N GLY A 26 15.26 1.50 -25.08
CA GLY A 26 16.33 0.64 -25.61
C GLY A 26 17.50 0.39 -24.64
N HIS A 27 17.32 0.64 -23.36
CA HIS A 27 18.35 0.38 -22.34
C HIS A 27 18.48 -1.10 -21.94
N VAL A 28 17.51 -1.93 -22.31
CA VAL A 28 17.42 -3.33 -21.86
C VAL A 28 17.76 -4.29 -22.98
N ALA A 29 18.63 -5.25 -22.70
CA ALA A 29 18.90 -6.35 -23.62
C ALA A 29 18.66 -7.71 -22.96
N VAL A 30 18.21 -8.68 -23.75
CA VAL A 30 18.04 -10.09 -23.38
C VAL A 30 18.92 -10.92 -24.30
N ASN A 31 19.82 -11.70 -23.73
CA ASN A 31 20.80 -12.53 -24.48
C ASN A 31 21.59 -11.69 -25.52
N GLY A 32 21.95 -10.47 -25.16
CA GLY A 32 22.69 -9.52 -26.01
C GLY A 32 21.85 -8.80 -27.06
N LYS A 33 20.55 -9.10 -27.22
CA LYS A 33 19.66 -8.40 -28.15
C LYS A 33 18.87 -7.33 -27.42
N VAL A 34 18.95 -6.07 -27.89
CA VAL A 34 18.16 -4.96 -27.35
C VAL A 34 16.67 -5.22 -27.58
N ILE A 35 15.88 -5.03 -26.54
CA ILE A 35 14.44 -5.21 -26.52
C ILE A 35 13.77 -3.85 -26.31
N THR A 36 12.88 -3.49 -27.21
CA THR A 36 12.03 -2.26 -27.12
C THR A 36 10.53 -2.60 -27.07
N GLU A 37 10.20 -3.87 -27.34
CA GLU A 37 8.81 -4.33 -27.37
C GLU A 37 8.27 -4.60 -25.96
N MET A 38 7.00 -4.23 -25.75
CA MET A 38 6.30 -4.53 -24.50
C MET A 38 5.79 -5.98 -24.47
N GLY A 39 5.67 -6.53 -23.26
CA GLY A 39 5.09 -7.86 -23.07
C GLY A 39 6.04 -9.02 -23.23
N VAL A 40 7.30 -8.78 -23.59
CA VAL A 40 8.35 -9.82 -23.68
C VAL A 40 8.47 -10.56 -22.35
N GLN A 41 8.59 -11.88 -22.43
CA GLN A 41 8.80 -12.76 -21.30
C GLN A 41 10.23 -13.30 -21.30
N VAL A 42 10.77 -13.50 -20.13
CA VAL A 42 12.10 -14.04 -19.89
C VAL A 42 12.04 -15.23 -18.93
N ASP A 43 12.97 -16.15 -19.09
CA ASP A 43 13.23 -17.23 -18.15
C ASP A 43 14.38 -16.80 -17.22
N GLU A 44 14.10 -16.69 -15.92
CA GLU A 44 15.09 -16.25 -14.92
C GLU A 44 16.29 -17.19 -14.78
N SER A 45 16.12 -18.47 -15.18
CA SER A 45 17.16 -19.50 -15.09
C SER A 45 18.01 -19.65 -16.37
N ALA A 46 17.51 -19.16 -17.51
CA ALA A 46 18.12 -19.39 -18.82
C ALA A 46 18.53 -18.08 -19.51
N ASP A 47 17.78 -16.99 -19.33
CA ASP A 47 18.04 -15.75 -20.04
C ASP A 47 18.96 -14.80 -19.26
N VAL A 48 19.90 -14.17 -19.97
CA VAL A 48 20.77 -13.13 -19.45
C VAL A 48 20.14 -11.78 -19.78
N VAL A 49 19.64 -11.08 -18.74
CA VAL A 49 19.08 -9.73 -18.87
C VAL A 49 20.12 -8.70 -18.46
N THR A 50 20.29 -7.66 -19.28
CA THR A 50 21.18 -6.54 -18.98
C THR A 50 20.45 -5.21 -19.11
N VAL A 51 20.88 -4.23 -18.32
CA VAL A 51 20.49 -2.82 -18.44
C VAL A 51 21.75 -1.99 -18.56
N ASP A 52 21.88 -1.23 -19.66
CA ASP A 52 23.08 -0.47 -20.02
C ASP A 52 24.38 -1.32 -19.91
N GLY A 53 24.30 -2.59 -20.36
CA GLY A 53 25.38 -3.55 -20.33
C GLY A 53 25.65 -4.21 -18.96
N LYS A 54 24.96 -3.82 -17.90
CA LYS A 54 25.10 -4.43 -16.57
C LYS A 54 24.12 -5.59 -16.40
N VAL A 55 24.62 -6.78 -16.03
CA VAL A 55 23.77 -7.96 -15.79
C VAL A 55 22.87 -7.74 -14.58
N CYS A 56 21.59 -8.01 -14.76
CA CYS A 56 20.58 -7.97 -13.71
C CYS A 56 20.32 -9.39 -13.17
N LYS A 57 20.23 -9.50 -11.84
CA LYS A 57 19.86 -10.74 -11.16
C LYS A 57 18.71 -10.47 -10.20
N ILE A 58 17.77 -11.41 -10.12
CA ILE A 58 16.68 -11.33 -9.14
C ILE A 58 17.28 -11.39 -7.72
N GLN A 59 16.77 -10.53 -6.85
CA GLN A 59 17.11 -10.59 -5.42
C GLN A 59 16.36 -11.75 -4.79
N GLU A 60 17.10 -12.80 -4.42
CA GLU A 60 16.52 -14.01 -3.84
C GLU A 60 16.09 -13.79 -2.40
N GLU A 61 16.85 -12.99 -1.64
CA GLU A 61 16.56 -12.68 -0.25
C GLU A 61 15.35 -11.76 -0.12
N LYS A 62 14.35 -12.22 0.64
CA LYS A 62 13.13 -11.46 0.92
C LYS A 62 13.26 -10.72 2.24
N HIS A 63 12.92 -9.46 2.22
CA HIS A 63 12.95 -8.57 3.39
C HIS A 63 11.54 -8.15 3.76
N TYR A 64 11.26 -8.17 5.07
CA TYR A 64 9.97 -7.81 5.64
C TYR A 64 10.20 -6.89 6.83
N LEU A 65 9.70 -5.67 6.75
CA LEU A 65 9.84 -4.67 7.80
C LEU A 65 8.47 -4.20 8.27
N ALA A 66 8.30 -4.12 9.58
CA ALA A 66 7.19 -3.44 10.20
C ALA A 66 7.60 -2.00 10.52
N TYR A 67 6.97 -1.05 9.89
CA TYR A 67 7.23 0.37 10.08
C TYR A 67 6.05 1.00 10.82
N ASN A 68 6.31 1.62 11.96
CA ASN A 68 5.34 2.49 12.61
C ASN A 68 5.37 3.86 11.94
N LYS A 69 4.51 4.03 10.92
CA LYS A 69 4.44 5.27 10.16
C LYS A 69 3.91 6.40 11.04
N PRO A 70 4.63 7.51 11.19
CA PRO A 70 4.09 8.70 11.84
C PRO A 70 3.13 9.46 10.91
N MET A 71 2.35 10.37 11.47
CA MET A 71 1.66 11.41 10.68
C MET A 71 2.69 12.31 9.99
N GLY A 72 2.30 12.91 8.85
CA GLY A 72 3.16 13.84 8.11
C GLY A 72 4.09 13.18 7.10
N GLU A 73 3.96 11.88 6.85
CA GLU A 73 4.67 11.18 5.78
C GLU A 73 3.68 10.65 4.73
N VAL A 74 4.03 10.79 3.45
CA VAL A 74 3.23 10.25 2.34
C VAL A 74 3.66 8.81 2.06
N THR A 75 2.70 7.91 1.92
CA THR A 75 2.97 6.51 1.53
C THR A 75 3.21 6.42 0.03
N THR A 76 4.41 6.78 -0.39
CA THR A 76 4.89 6.72 -1.78
C THR A 76 6.40 6.50 -1.81
N VAL A 77 6.90 6.01 -2.94
CA VAL A 77 8.35 5.92 -3.21
C VAL A 77 8.92 7.28 -3.63
N THR A 78 8.11 8.10 -4.28
CA THR A 78 8.50 9.44 -4.73
C THR A 78 7.30 10.36 -4.65
N ASP A 79 7.49 11.55 -4.11
CA ASP A 79 6.46 12.59 -4.04
C ASP A 79 6.84 13.79 -4.93
N PRO A 80 6.02 14.17 -5.90
CA PRO A 80 6.31 15.31 -6.78
C PRO A 80 6.21 16.68 -6.05
N GLU A 81 5.54 16.73 -4.92
CA GLU A 81 5.39 17.94 -4.10
C GLU A 81 6.53 18.11 -3.07
N GLY A 82 7.48 17.15 -3.02
CA GLY A 82 8.63 17.21 -2.13
C GLY A 82 8.30 16.99 -0.64
N ARG A 83 7.14 16.43 -0.32
CA ARG A 83 6.78 16.10 1.06
C ARG A 83 7.59 14.90 1.55
N PRO A 84 7.84 14.78 2.87
CA PRO A 84 8.45 13.60 3.44
C PRO A 84 7.69 12.33 3.05
N THR A 85 8.42 11.30 2.64
CA THR A 85 7.85 10.00 2.27
C THR A 85 8.25 8.91 3.26
N VAL A 86 7.44 7.86 3.35
CA VAL A 86 7.77 6.68 4.17
C VAL A 86 9.09 6.03 3.74
N MET A 87 9.51 6.23 2.48
CA MET A 87 10.72 5.62 1.92
C MET A 87 11.99 6.42 2.20
N ASP A 88 11.90 7.67 2.68
CA ASP A 88 13.07 8.51 2.92
C ASP A 88 14.04 7.92 3.95
N LYS A 89 13.51 7.20 4.95
CA LYS A 89 14.30 6.51 5.98
C LYS A 89 14.97 5.22 5.50
N PHE A 90 14.58 4.72 4.33
CA PHE A 90 15.06 3.44 3.79
C PHE A 90 15.85 3.62 2.48
N ARG A 91 16.33 4.83 2.19
CA ARG A 91 17.11 5.12 0.96
C ARG A 91 18.38 4.29 0.87
N ASP A 92 19.05 4.10 2.00
CA ASP A 92 20.31 3.35 2.09
C ASP A 92 20.10 1.88 2.47
N TYR A 93 18.85 1.41 2.45
CA TYR A 93 18.56 0.00 2.71
C TYR A 93 19.11 -0.88 1.57
N PRO A 94 19.76 -2.03 1.86
CA PRO A 94 20.51 -2.80 0.86
C PRO A 94 19.67 -3.33 -0.29
N VAL A 95 18.36 -3.44 -0.11
CA VAL A 95 17.42 -3.85 -1.16
C VAL A 95 16.31 -2.84 -1.32
N ARG A 96 15.76 -2.76 -2.53
CA ARG A 96 14.65 -1.89 -2.83
C ARG A 96 13.36 -2.39 -2.17
N LEU A 97 12.83 -1.62 -1.23
CA LEU A 97 11.58 -1.90 -0.53
C LEU A 97 10.38 -1.16 -1.16
N TYR A 98 9.20 -1.71 -0.93
CA TYR A 98 7.92 -1.13 -1.32
C TYR A 98 6.95 -1.19 -0.15
N PRO A 99 6.11 -0.16 0.06
CA PRO A 99 5.06 -0.21 1.07
C PRO A 99 3.94 -1.16 0.63
N VAL A 100 3.47 -1.99 1.56
CA VAL A 100 2.32 -2.88 1.39
C VAL A 100 1.06 -2.12 1.76
N GLY A 101 0.36 -1.64 0.75
CA GLY A 101 -0.79 -0.75 0.95
C GLY A 101 -0.37 0.69 1.21
N ARG A 102 -1.29 1.44 1.80
CA ARG A 102 -1.11 2.87 2.04
C ARG A 102 -1.83 3.32 3.30
N LEU A 103 -1.13 4.11 4.11
CA LEU A 103 -1.73 4.98 5.11
C LEU A 103 -1.75 6.42 4.59
N ASP A 104 -2.79 7.16 4.96
CA ASP A 104 -2.91 8.57 4.60
C ASP A 104 -1.83 9.41 5.29
N TYR A 105 -1.58 10.60 4.75
CA TYR A 105 -0.63 11.57 5.30
C TYR A 105 -0.90 11.90 6.79
N ASP A 106 -2.17 12.01 7.13
CA ASP A 106 -2.69 12.34 8.45
C ASP A 106 -3.11 11.10 9.28
N SER A 107 -2.69 9.91 8.85
CA SER A 107 -2.84 8.63 9.56
C SER A 107 -1.48 8.10 10.01
N GLU A 108 -1.48 7.35 11.10
CA GLU A 108 -0.30 6.74 11.70
C GLU A 108 -0.52 5.24 11.94
N GLY A 109 0.53 4.49 12.25
CA GLY A 109 0.45 3.10 12.65
C GLY A 109 1.23 2.14 11.75
N LEU A 110 0.85 0.86 11.77
CA LEU A 110 1.59 -0.20 11.10
C LEU A 110 1.52 -0.07 9.59
N LEU A 111 2.67 -0.01 8.96
CA LEU A 111 2.87 -0.12 7.53
C LEU A 111 3.96 -1.16 7.26
N LEU A 112 3.61 -2.21 6.52
CA LEU A 112 4.60 -3.19 6.09
C LEU A 112 5.38 -2.69 4.89
N LEU A 113 6.70 -2.95 4.87
CA LEU A 113 7.58 -2.68 3.74
C LEU A 113 8.25 -3.99 3.33
N THR A 114 8.34 -4.28 2.03
CA THR A 114 8.93 -5.52 1.54
C THR A 114 9.43 -5.38 0.10
N ASN A 115 10.36 -6.26 -0.31
CA ASN A 115 10.70 -6.51 -1.70
C ASN A 115 9.94 -7.73 -2.28
N ASP A 116 9.09 -8.40 -1.47
CA ASP A 116 8.28 -9.55 -1.90
C ASP A 116 6.96 -9.10 -2.54
N GLY A 117 6.96 -9.02 -3.87
CA GLY A 117 5.77 -8.64 -4.63
C GLY A 117 4.63 -9.65 -4.60
N ASP A 118 4.91 -10.91 -4.31
CA ASP A 118 3.89 -11.96 -4.24
C ASP A 118 3.17 -11.90 -2.89
N LEU A 119 3.90 -11.70 -1.78
CA LEU A 119 3.29 -11.39 -0.47
C LEU A 119 2.46 -10.11 -0.54
N MET A 120 3.01 -9.04 -1.13
CA MET A 120 2.28 -7.77 -1.28
C MET A 120 0.97 -7.97 -2.05
N ASN A 121 0.99 -8.75 -3.14
CA ASN A 121 -0.22 -9.05 -3.91
C ASN A 121 -1.22 -9.86 -3.08
N ASN A 122 -0.78 -10.85 -2.31
CA ASN A 122 -1.64 -11.66 -1.45
C ASN A 122 -2.31 -10.82 -0.35
N LEU A 123 -1.61 -9.85 0.23
CA LEU A 123 -2.15 -8.98 1.28
C LEU A 123 -3.09 -7.88 0.74
N LEU A 124 -2.89 -7.44 -0.50
CA LEU A 124 -3.62 -6.30 -1.06
C LEU A 124 -4.73 -6.68 -2.02
N HIS A 125 -4.73 -7.91 -2.56
CA HIS A 125 -5.73 -8.30 -3.54
C HIS A 125 -7.12 -8.40 -2.90
N PRO A 126 -8.15 -7.74 -3.46
CA PRO A 126 -9.48 -7.70 -2.87
C PRO A 126 -10.10 -9.07 -2.59
N SER A 127 -9.80 -10.09 -3.43
CA SER A 127 -10.33 -11.45 -3.26
C SER A 127 -9.76 -12.22 -2.05
N ARG A 128 -8.72 -11.67 -1.40
CA ARG A 128 -8.12 -12.30 -0.20
C ARG A 128 -8.77 -11.83 1.09
N GLU A 129 -9.58 -10.76 1.03
CA GLU A 129 -10.33 -10.22 2.15
C GLU A 129 -9.52 -10.05 3.43
N VAL A 130 -8.23 -9.66 3.29
CA VAL A 130 -7.36 -9.44 4.45
C VAL A 130 -7.91 -8.30 5.28
N SER A 131 -8.22 -8.59 6.54
CA SER A 131 -8.74 -7.64 7.50
C SER A 131 -7.70 -6.55 7.81
N LYS A 132 -8.19 -5.33 8.01
CA LYS A 132 -7.40 -4.19 8.50
C LYS A 132 -8.12 -3.59 9.67
N GLU A 133 -7.42 -3.47 10.78
CA GLU A 133 -7.97 -2.95 12.02
C GLU A 133 -7.43 -1.54 12.30
N TYR A 134 -8.32 -0.66 12.69
CA TYR A 134 -8.04 0.75 12.96
C TYR A 134 -8.56 1.15 14.33
N LEU A 135 -7.72 1.74 15.16
CA LEU A 135 -8.15 2.48 16.34
C LEU A 135 -8.50 3.90 15.90
N VAL A 136 -9.78 4.23 15.97
CA VAL A 136 -10.32 5.48 15.44
C VAL A 136 -10.81 6.36 16.59
N LYS A 137 -10.28 7.57 16.66
CA LYS A 137 -10.77 8.59 17.59
C LYS A 137 -11.54 9.65 16.82
N VAL A 138 -12.81 9.87 17.19
CA VAL A 138 -13.68 10.88 16.61
C VAL A 138 -14.13 11.86 17.68
N SER A 139 -14.40 13.11 17.28
CA SER A 139 -14.98 14.12 18.18
C SER A 139 -16.41 13.75 18.54
N ASN A 140 -16.82 14.10 19.77
CA ASN A 140 -18.13 13.85 20.32
C ASN A 140 -18.43 12.36 20.62
N ARG A 141 -19.62 12.11 21.15
CA ARG A 141 -20.11 10.78 21.46
C ARG A 141 -20.77 10.15 20.26
N VAL A 142 -20.28 8.97 19.87
CA VAL A 142 -20.92 8.12 18.85
C VAL A 142 -22.08 7.39 19.49
N THR A 143 -23.23 7.39 18.83
CA THR A 143 -24.44 6.70 19.25
C THR A 143 -24.47 5.25 18.79
N ASP A 144 -25.27 4.42 19.46
CA ASP A 144 -25.47 3.02 19.05
C ASP A 144 -26.09 2.90 17.64
N GLU A 145 -26.89 3.88 17.23
CA GLU A 145 -27.48 3.94 15.89
C GLU A 145 -26.41 4.16 14.82
N GLU A 146 -25.48 5.08 15.05
CA GLU A 146 -24.37 5.36 14.14
C GLU A 146 -23.43 4.16 14.05
N ILE A 147 -23.16 3.47 15.17
CA ILE A 147 -22.39 2.22 15.18
C ILE A 147 -23.09 1.15 14.35
N ARG A 148 -24.41 0.98 14.51
CA ARG A 148 -25.18 0.02 13.70
C ARG A 148 -25.10 0.35 12.21
N ARG A 149 -25.22 1.63 11.83
CA ARG A 149 -25.08 2.07 10.44
C ARG A 149 -23.70 1.77 9.87
N LEU A 150 -22.63 2.06 10.63
CA LEU A 150 -21.25 1.75 10.22
C LEU A 150 -21.05 0.24 10.01
N ARG A 151 -21.61 -0.60 10.90
CA ARG A 151 -21.54 -2.06 10.80
C ARG A 151 -22.27 -2.59 9.57
N ALA A 152 -23.44 -2.06 9.24
CA ALA A 152 -24.21 -2.47 8.09
C ALA A 152 -23.61 -2.04 6.75
N GLY A 153 -22.66 -1.11 6.80
CA GLY A 153 -22.14 -0.39 5.64
C GLY A 153 -22.84 0.94 5.44
N VAL A 154 -22.09 1.90 4.92
CA VAL A 154 -22.58 3.27 4.67
C VAL A 154 -22.33 3.68 3.23
N ARG A 155 -23.20 4.55 2.72
CA ARG A 155 -23.00 5.16 1.41
C ARG A 155 -21.95 6.26 1.52
N LEU A 156 -20.91 6.14 0.73
CA LEU A 156 -19.83 7.13 0.65
C LEU A 156 -20.21 8.29 -0.29
N ASP A 157 -19.38 9.32 -0.29
CA ASP A 157 -19.52 10.53 -1.13
C ASP A 157 -19.43 10.27 -2.65
N ASP A 158 -18.98 9.07 -3.06
CA ASP A 158 -18.99 8.59 -4.46
C ASP A 158 -20.21 7.71 -4.78
N ASP A 159 -21.25 7.77 -3.97
CA ASP A 159 -22.50 7.00 -4.07
C ASP A 159 -22.35 5.46 -3.92
N ARG A 160 -21.17 4.97 -3.54
CA ARG A 160 -20.94 3.53 -3.36
C ARG A 160 -21.13 3.13 -1.91
N MET A 161 -21.85 2.02 -1.70
CA MET A 161 -21.93 1.40 -0.37
C MET A 161 -20.58 0.77 0.01
N THR A 162 -20.22 0.87 1.28
CA THR A 162 -19.14 0.06 1.84
C THR A 162 -19.61 -1.35 2.12
N SER A 163 -18.68 -2.29 2.16
CA SER A 163 -18.96 -3.61 2.75
C SER A 163 -19.29 -3.46 4.25
N PRO A 164 -19.97 -4.43 4.85
CA PRO A 164 -20.10 -4.50 6.30
C PRO A 164 -18.74 -4.43 6.99
N ALA A 165 -18.71 -3.83 8.18
CA ALA A 165 -17.51 -3.67 8.97
C ALA A 165 -17.76 -4.08 10.42
N ASP A 166 -16.72 -4.55 11.12
CA ASP A 166 -16.78 -4.68 12.57
C ASP A 166 -16.44 -3.34 13.21
N VAL A 167 -17.32 -2.86 14.07
CA VAL A 167 -17.15 -1.57 14.75
C VAL A 167 -17.49 -1.73 16.22
N HIS A 168 -16.50 -1.51 17.08
CA HIS A 168 -16.65 -1.63 18.53
C HIS A 168 -16.26 -0.33 19.22
N LEU A 169 -17.14 0.14 20.11
CA LEU A 169 -16.78 1.24 21.00
C LEU A 169 -15.79 0.72 22.05
N VAL A 170 -14.59 1.30 22.08
CA VAL A 170 -13.55 0.97 23.06
C VAL A 170 -13.80 1.77 24.35
N ARG A 171 -14.00 3.08 24.22
CA ARG A 171 -14.27 3.98 25.35
C ARG A 171 -14.81 5.33 24.89
N TYR A 172 -15.48 6.00 25.79
CA TYR A 172 -15.75 7.43 25.68
C TYR A 172 -14.67 8.24 26.40
N GLU A 173 -14.31 9.36 25.83
CA GLU A 173 -13.50 10.43 26.43
C GLU A 173 -14.36 11.69 26.61
N THR A 174 -13.85 12.73 27.27
CA THR A 174 -14.62 13.94 27.60
C THR A 174 -15.31 14.58 26.37
N PHE A 175 -14.61 14.63 25.23
CA PHE A 175 -15.10 15.23 23.99
C PHE A 175 -14.85 14.33 22.78
N ALA A 176 -14.72 13.02 22.99
CA ALA A 176 -14.41 12.10 21.92
C ALA A 176 -14.94 10.69 22.20
N SER A 177 -15.03 9.88 21.14
CA SER A 177 -15.22 8.44 21.21
C SER A 177 -14.03 7.75 20.55
N VAL A 178 -13.60 6.65 21.14
CA VAL A 178 -12.55 5.78 20.59
C VAL A 178 -13.18 4.47 20.19
N LEU A 179 -13.05 4.10 18.93
CA LEU A 179 -13.64 2.90 18.35
C LEU A 179 -12.55 2.03 17.72
N LEU A 180 -12.76 0.73 17.74
CA LEU A 180 -12.02 -0.25 16.96
C LEU A 180 -12.85 -0.58 15.73
N VAL A 181 -12.24 -0.44 14.55
CA VAL A 181 -12.90 -0.61 13.25
C VAL A 181 -12.13 -1.61 12.42
N THR A 182 -12.75 -2.72 12.03
CA THR A 182 -12.16 -3.72 11.16
C THR A 182 -12.88 -3.73 9.81
N ILE A 183 -12.12 -3.58 8.74
CA ILE A 183 -12.61 -3.59 7.35
C ILE A 183 -11.81 -4.58 6.51
N HIS A 184 -12.44 -5.15 5.47
CA HIS A 184 -11.81 -6.11 4.55
C HIS A 184 -11.47 -5.48 3.18
N GLU A 185 -11.96 -4.29 2.92
CA GLU A 185 -11.68 -3.52 1.70
C GLU A 185 -10.70 -2.38 1.96
N GLY A 186 -10.21 -1.72 0.91
CA GLY A 186 -9.22 -0.66 1.04
C GLY A 186 -9.43 0.47 0.04
N ARG A 187 -10.56 1.18 0.11
CA ARG A 187 -10.81 2.36 -0.72
C ARG A 187 -10.02 3.57 -0.19
N ASN A 188 -9.78 4.54 -1.06
CA ASN A 188 -9.12 5.79 -0.66
C ASN A 188 -9.83 6.43 0.53
N ARG A 189 -9.10 6.70 1.62
CA ARG A 189 -9.58 7.33 2.87
C ARG A 189 -10.85 6.69 3.45
N GLN A 190 -11.01 5.38 3.28
CA GLN A 190 -12.28 4.70 3.53
C GLN A 190 -12.81 4.91 4.95
N VAL A 191 -12.02 4.67 5.98
CA VAL A 191 -12.46 4.83 7.38
C VAL A 191 -12.92 6.27 7.64
N ARG A 192 -12.20 7.28 7.14
CA ARG A 192 -12.59 8.68 7.28
C ARG A 192 -13.91 8.98 6.58
N ARG A 193 -14.09 8.49 5.36
CA ARG A 193 -15.33 8.65 4.58
C ARG A 193 -16.50 7.95 5.24
N MET A 194 -16.29 6.78 5.85
CA MET A 194 -17.33 6.06 6.60
C MET A 194 -17.83 6.89 7.79
N PHE A 195 -16.91 7.45 8.58
CA PHE A 195 -17.30 8.31 9.71
C PHE A 195 -17.90 9.64 9.26
N SER A 196 -17.43 10.21 8.16
CA SER A 196 -18.03 11.41 7.55
C SER A 196 -19.48 11.16 7.12
N ALA A 197 -19.80 9.97 6.61
CA ALA A 197 -21.17 9.58 6.22
C ALA A 197 -22.14 9.47 7.41
N VAL A 198 -21.63 9.39 8.63
CA VAL A 198 -22.42 9.46 9.88
C VAL A 198 -22.12 10.75 10.67
N SER A 199 -21.68 11.80 9.97
CA SER A 199 -21.53 13.18 10.46
C SER A 199 -20.32 13.46 11.39
N TYR A 200 -19.28 12.64 11.33
CA TYR A 200 -18.01 12.87 12.06
C TYR A 200 -16.91 13.37 11.12
N THR A 201 -16.50 14.62 11.26
CA THR A 201 -15.51 15.27 10.38
C THR A 201 -14.11 15.31 10.97
N HIS A 202 -13.95 15.30 12.29
CA HIS A 202 -12.66 15.32 12.98
C HIS A 202 -12.30 13.91 13.44
N LEU A 203 -11.34 13.31 12.76
CA LEU A 203 -10.95 11.91 12.99
C LEU A 203 -9.44 11.74 13.01
N ARG A 204 -8.95 11.00 14.00
CA ARG A 204 -7.60 10.40 14.05
C ARG A 204 -7.74 8.91 13.86
N ALA A 205 -7.01 8.36 12.93
CA ALA A 205 -6.96 6.91 12.71
C ALA A 205 -5.54 6.39 12.90
N HIS A 206 -5.43 5.32 13.69
CA HIS A 206 -4.20 4.58 13.89
C HIS A 206 -4.42 3.15 13.38
N GLU A 207 -3.71 2.73 12.35
CA GLU A 207 -3.77 1.36 11.84
C GLU A 207 -3.00 0.45 12.77
N THR A 208 -3.69 -0.56 13.31
CA THR A 208 -3.11 -1.64 14.08
C THR A 208 -2.95 -2.86 13.17
N ALA A 209 -2.14 -3.82 13.56
CA ALA A 209 -2.09 -5.09 12.84
C ALA A 209 -3.45 -5.80 12.94
N ALA A 210 -3.90 -6.34 11.84
CA ALA A 210 -4.97 -7.31 11.83
C ALA A 210 -4.41 -8.72 11.98
#